data_665977ff5b59773dd084374012fa611f
#
_entry.id   665977ff5b59773dd084374012fa611f
#
_cell.length_a   1.000
_cell.length_b   1.000
_cell.length_c   1.000
_cell.angle_alpha   90.00
_cell.angle_beta   90.00
_cell.angle_gamma   90.00
#
_symmetry.space_group_name_H-M   'P 1'
#
loop_
_entity.id
_entity.type
_entity.pdbx_description
1 polymer ?
#
loop_
_entity_poly.entity_id
_entity_poly.type
_entity_poly.pdbx_seq_one_letter_code
_entity_poly.pdbx_strand_id
1 'polypeptide(L)'
;MVFDVELKSLPAVKVLSLRGIIPHYRDEGMLWERLGKYIGEKQIKVSSDGYSTYFDEEYKESDPDVEIAIPVDVLGISEGEFIYKEYQEIPLAAVVRFSGPFDGGYDAASEKLAGWMETNGYVFADHLRGHVIVSPDEDKNPENWLTELQAPVRKA
;
A
#
# COMPACT_ATOMS: atom_id res chain seq x y z
N MET A 1 -0.63 14.84 10.13
CA MET A 1 0.52 14.64 11.02
C MET A 1 1.36 13.48 10.50
N VAL A 2 2.68 13.66 10.43
CA VAL A 2 3.61 12.62 10.00
C VAL A 2 4.42 12.17 11.21
N PHE A 3 4.41 10.85 11.46
CA PHE A 3 5.11 10.28 12.61
C PHE A 3 6.59 10.02 12.27
N ASP A 4 7.35 9.53 13.25
CA ASP A 4 8.77 9.22 13.03
C ASP A 4 8.94 7.95 12.20
N VAL A 5 10.06 7.87 11.48
CA VAL A 5 10.42 6.68 10.71
C VAL A 5 10.93 5.61 11.67
N GLU A 6 10.49 4.38 11.46
CA GLU A 6 10.91 3.22 12.23
C GLU A 6 11.43 2.11 11.31
N LEU A 7 12.39 1.34 11.78
CA LEU A 7 12.80 0.10 11.13
C LEU A 7 12.06 -1.06 11.79
N LYS A 8 11.46 -1.93 11.00
CA LYS A 8 10.83 -3.15 11.52
C LYS A 8 10.69 -4.22 10.44
N SER A 9 10.41 -5.44 10.87
CA SER A 9 10.01 -6.50 9.95
C SER A 9 8.50 -6.43 9.73
N LEU A 10 8.05 -6.85 8.54
CA LEU A 10 6.63 -6.91 8.20
C LEU A 10 6.26 -8.36 7.89
N PRO A 11 5.18 -8.89 8.45
CA PRO A 11 4.81 -10.29 8.24
C PRO A 11 4.32 -10.57 6.83
N ALA A 12 4.38 -11.83 6.42
CA ALA A 12 3.73 -12.30 5.21
C ALA A 12 2.22 -12.11 5.35
N VAL A 13 1.54 -11.86 4.24
CA VAL A 13 0.10 -11.67 4.24
C VAL A 13 -0.53 -12.26 2.98
N LYS A 14 -1.61 -13.02 3.15
CA LYS A 14 -2.40 -13.55 2.03
C LYS A 14 -3.34 -12.46 1.55
N VAL A 15 -3.35 -12.22 0.24
CA VAL A 15 -4.14 -11.13 -0.34
C VAL A 15 -4.87 -11.58 -1.59
N LEU A 16 -5.92 -10.84 -1.91
CA LEU A 16 -6.54 -10.80 -3.23
C LEU A 16 -6.13 -9.47 -3.85
N SER A 17 -5.55 -9.51 -5.03
CA SER A 17 -4.92 -8.36 -5.66
C SER A 17 -5.49 -8.04 -7.04
N LEU A 18 -5.32 -6.79 -7.43
CA LEU A 18 -5.64 -6.28 -8.76
C LEU A 18 -4.56 -5.28 -9.16
N ARG A 19 -3.85 -5.56 -10.25
CA ARG A 19 -2.79 -4.69 -10.76
C ARG A 19 -3.23 -4.07 -12.08
N GLY A 20 -2.94 -2.80 -12.27
CA GLY A 20 -3.27 -2.12 -13.52
C GLY A 20 -2.48 -0.84 -13.72
N ILE A 21 -2.46 -0.42 -14.99
CA ILE A 21 -1.97 0.90 -15.38
C ILE A 21 -3.16 1.84 -15.29
N ILE A 22 -3.04 2.89 -14.50
CA ILE A 22 -4.11 3.89 -14.31
C ILE A 22 -3.66 5.24 -14.87
N PRO A 23 -4.59 6.14 -15.20
CA PRO A 23 -4.20 7.43 -15.82
C PRO A 23 -3.27 8.25 -14.92
N HIS A 24 -3.58 8.33 -13.62
CA HIS A 24 -2.81 9.08 -12.63
C HIS A 24 -2.94 8.38 -11.28
N TYR A 25 -2.04 8.67 -10.35
CA TYR A 25 -2.11 8.10 -8.99
C TYR A 25 -3.43 8.40 -8.29
N ARG A 26 -4.01 9.59 -8.52
CA ARG A 26 -5.31 9.97 -7.94
C ARG A 26 -6.46 9.10 -8.42
N ASP A 27 -6.25 8.35 -9.51
CA ASP A 27 -7.27 7.48 -10.10
C ASP A 27 -7.23 6.06 -9.53
N GLU A 28 -6.45 5.82 -8.49
CA GLU A 28 -6.36 4.50 -7.84
C GLU A 28 -7.73 3.95 -7.42
N GLY A 29 -8.67 4.84 -7.13
CA GLY A 29 -10.05 4.45 -6.81
C GLY A 29 -10.73 3.60 -7.87
N MET A 30 -10.31 3.71 -9.14
CA MET A 30 -10.83 2.89 -10.23
C MET A 30 -10.52 1.41 -9.99
N LEU A 31 -9.33 1.11 -9.48
CA LEU A 31 -8.93 -0.26 -9.15
C LEU A 31 -9.71 -0.77 -7.93
N TRP A 32 -9.84 0.06 -6.91
CA TRP A 32 -10.58 -0.30 -5.69
C TRP A 32 -12.05 -0.57 -5.98
N GLU A 33 -12.65 0.21 -6.86
CA GLU A 33 -14.05 0.01 -7.29
C GLU A 33 -14.21 -1.35 -7.98
N ARG A 34 -13.31 -1.69 -8.90
CA ARG A 34 -13.35 -2.97 -9.62
C ARG A 34 -13.12 -4.15 -8.67
N LEU A 35 -12.16 -4.04 -7.77
CA LEU A 35 -11.89 -5.09 -6.78
C LEU A 35 -13.07 -5.25 -5.82
N GLY A 36 -13.63 -4.16 -5.33
CA GLY A 36 -14.79 -4.17 -4.45
C GLY A 36 -15.99 -4.84 -5.08
N LYS A 37 -16.25 -4.58 -6.37
CA LYS A 37 -17.32 -5.21 -7.09
C LYS A 37 -17.13 -6.73 -7.19
N TYR A 38 -15.91 -7.17 -7.52
CA TYR A 38 -15.58 -8.59 -7.59
C TYR A 38 -15.78 -9.27 -6.23
N ILE A 39 -15.28 -8.64 -5.16
CA ILE A 39 -15.42 -9.14 -3.79
C ILE A 39 -16.89 -9.31 -3.42
N GLY A 40 -17.72 -8.31 -3.74
CA GLY A 40 -19.17 -8.37 -3.48
C GLY A 40 -19.90 -9.45 -4.27
N GLU A 41 -19.58 -9.58 -5.55
CA GLU A 41 -20.19 -10.58 -6.42
C GLU A 41 -19.84 -12.01 -6.00
N LYS A 42 -18.61 -12.23 -5.55
CA LYS A 42 -18.11 -13.55 -5.14
C LYS A 42 -18.28 -13.81 -3.65
N GLN A 43 -18.79 -12.82 -2.90
CA GLN A 43 -18.98 -12.94 -1.45
C GLN A 43 -17.71 -13.35 -0.71
N ILE A 44 -16.59 -12.70 -1.06
CA ILE A 44 -15.29 -12.99 -0.47
C ILE A 44 -15.16 -12.28 0.87
N LYS A 45 -14.70 -13.01 1.88
CA LYS A 45 -14.45 -12.43 3.20
C LYS A 45 -13.09 -11.75 3.21
N VAL A 46 -13.08 -10.45 3.50
CA VAL A 46 -11.86 -9.64 3.46
C VAL A 46 -11.72 -8.78 4.71
N SER A 47 -10.47 -8.35 4.97
CA SER A 47 -10.17 -7.30 5.94
C SER A 47 -10.36 -5.94 5.29
N SER A 48 -10.51 -4.88 6.10
CA SER A 48 -10.55 -3.51 5.61
C SER A 48 -9.17 -2.90 5.38
N ASP A 49 -8.10 -3.58 5.79
CA ASP A 49 -6.73 -3.05 5.81
C ASP A 49 -6.00 -3.31 4.49
N GLY A 50 -6.31 -2.50 3.48
CA GLY A 50 -5.78 -2.68 2.13
C GLY A 50 -4.33 -2.21 1.95
N TYR A 51 -3.74 -2.68 0.85
CA TYR A 51 -2.38 -2.33 0.42
C TYR A 51 -2.39 -1.74 -0.97
N SER A 52 -1.42 -0.86 -1.24
CA SER A 52 -1.13 -0.36 -2.58
C SER A 52 0.37 -0.45 -2.81
N THR A 53 0.79 -1.11 -3.89
CA THR A 53 2.19 -1.24 -4.25
C THR A 53 2.45 -0.47 -5.55
N TYR A 54 3.53 0.32 -5.56
CA TYR A 54 3.87 1.21 -6.68
C TYR A 54 5.10 0.64 -7.39
N PHE A 55 4.92 0.20 -8.64
CA PHE A 55 5.94 -0.53 -9.38
C PHE A 55 6.90 0.31 -10.19
N ASP A 56 6.58 1.60 -10.42
CA ASP A 56 7.49 2.48 -11.14
C ASP A 56 8.60 2.95 -10.21
N GLU A 57 9.85 2.91 -10.67
CA GLU A 57 11.00 3.33 -9.87
C GLU A 57 10.98 4.84 -9.59
N GLU A 58 10.42 5.61 -10.52
CA GLU A 58 10.31 7.06 -10.40
C GLU A 58 8.86 7.48 -10.47
N TYR A 59 8.56 8.67 -9.93
CA TYR A 59 7.23 9.27 -10.02
C TYR A 59 6.81 9.40 -11.48
N LYS A 60 5.61 8.93 -11.80
CA LYS A 60 5.03 9.03 -13.14
C LYS A 60 3.88 10.01 -13.15
N GLU A 61 3.97 11.02 -14.02
CA GLU A 61 2.90 11.99 -14.20
C GLU A 61 1.66 11.37 -14.86
N SER A 62 1.88 10.31 -15.66
CA SER A 62 0.80 9.56 -16.31
C SER A 62 1.13 8.09 -16.38
N ASP A 63 0.09 7.28 -16.43
CA ASP A 63 0.15 5.82 -16.60
C ASP A 63 0.99 5.08 -15.56
N PRO A 64 0.87 5.41 -14.25
CA PRO A 64 1.57 4.63 -13.23
C PRO A 64 1.03 3.21 -13.14
N ASP A 65 1.93 2.29 -12.79
CA ASP A 65 1.65 0.87 -12.59
C ASP A 65 1.44 0.62 -11.09
N VAL A 66 0.22 0.28 -10.72
CA VAL A 66 -0.17 0.12 -9.32
C VAL A 66 -0.86 -1.21 -9.10
N GLU A 67 -0.51 -1.88 -8.02
CA GLU A 67 -1.24 -3.07 -7.56
C GLU A 67 -1.90 -2.74 -6.24
N ILE A 68 -3.22 -2.94 -6.19
CA ILE A 68 -3.95 -2.89 -4.93
C ILE A 68 -4.20 -4.31 -4.44
N ALA A 69 -4.34 -4.47 -3.14
CA ALA A 69 -4.57 -5.78 -2.55
C ALA A 69 -5.32 -5.65 -1.24
N ILE A 70 -6.08 -6.68 -0.92
CA ILE A 70 -6.81 -6.73 0.33
C ILE A 70 -6.54 -8.05 1.03
N PRO A 71 -6.26 -8.06 2.35
CA PRO A 71 -5.98 -9.29 3.07
C PRO A 71 -7.18 -10.23 3.10
N VAL A 72 -6.89 -11.51 2.93
CA VAL A 72 -7.87 -12.60 2.99
C VAL A 72 -7.36 -13.70 3.92
N ASP A 73 -8.27 -14.47 4.51
CA ASP A 73 -7.89 -15.57 5.39
C ASP A 73 -7.39 -16.78 4.62
N VAL A 74 -7.97 -17.01 3.44
CA VAL A 74 -7.70 -18.20 2.63
C VAL A 74 -7.47 -17.78 1.18
N LEU A 75 -6.43 -18.34 0.56
CA LEU A 75 -6.17 -18.14 -0.86
C LEU A 75 -7.20 -18.94 -1.66
N GLY A 76 -8.00 -18.22 -2.45
CA GLY A 76 -8.94 -18.82 -3.37
C GLY A 76 -8.31 -19.07 -4.74
N ILE A 77 -9.15 -19.30 -5.74
CA ILE A 77 -8.73 -19.54 -7.12
C ILE A 77 -8.74 -18.23 -7.87
N SER A 78 -7.58 -17.84 -8.42
CA SER A 78 -7.45 -16.63 -9.22
C SER A 78 -8.26 -16.70 -10.51
N GLU A 79 -8.89 -15.58 -10.89
CA GLU A 79 -9.69 -15.47 -12.09
C GLU A 79 -9.31 -14.19 -12.84
N GLY A 80 -8.82 -14.34 -14.09
CA GLY A 80 -8.46 -13.19 -14.93
C GLY A 80 -7.43 -12.32 -14.25
N GLU A 81 -7.77 -11.06 -14.06
CA GLU A 81 -6.88 -10.07 -13.43
C GLU A 81 -6.94 -10.07 -11.90
N PHE A 82 -7.88 -10.80 -11.31
CA PHE A 82 -8.04 -10.90 -9.86
C PHE A 82 -7.20 -12.07 -9.35
N ILE A 83 -6.09 -11.75 -8.68
CA ILE A 83 -5.05 -12.72 -8.35
C ILE A 83 -4.92 -12.88 -6.83
N TYR A 84 -5.13 -14.10 -6.35
CA TYR A 84 -4.78 -14.46 -4.99
C TYR A 84 -3.28 -14.74 -4.93
N LYS A 85 -2.60 -14.20 -3.94
CA LYS A 85 -1.18 -14.44 -3.72
C LYS A 85 -0.82 -14.19 -2.26
N GLU A 86 0.37 -14.61 -1.88
CA GLU A 86 0.93 -14.27 -0.57
C GLU A 86 2.02 -13.22 -0.78
N TYR A 87 1.86 -12.08 -0.10
CA TYR A 87 2.95 -11.11 0.02
C TYR A 87 3.93 -11.69 1.03
N GLN A 88 5.18 -11.83 0.60
CA GLN A 88 6.20 -12.43 1.44
C GLN A 88 6.57 -11.52 2.61
N GLU A 89 7.08 -12.13 3.68
CA GLU A 89 7.66 -11.38 4.79
C GLU A 89 8.71 -10.42 4.28
N ILE A 90 8.71 -9.20 4.82
CA ILE A 90 9.75 -8.20 4.55
C ILE A 90 10.62 -8.16 5.81
N PRO A 91 11.83 -8.74 5.77
CA PRO A 91 12.68 -8.83 6.97
C PRO A 91 13.09 -7.48 7.52
N LEU A 92 13.28 -6.48 6.65
CA LEU A 92 13.67 -5.15 7.06
C LEU A 92 12.96 -4.11 6.20
N ALA A 93 12.16 -3.28 6.85
CA ALA A 93 11.45 -2.18 6.21
C ALA A 93 11.64 -0.90 7.03
N ALA A 94 11.82 0.21 6.32
CA ALA A 94 11.68 1.53 6.90
C ALA A 94 10.23 1.95 6.71
N VAL A 95 9.55 2.31 7.80
CA VAL A 95 8.14 2.64 7.75
C VAL A 95 7.89 4.02 8.35
N VAL A 96 6.91 4.72 7.79
CA VAL A 96 6.45 6.00 8.31
C VAL A 96 4.94 6.06 8.23
N ARG A 97 4.30 6.48 9.31
CA ARG A 97 2.85 6.67 9.35
C ARG A 97 2.47 8.12 9.19
N PHE A 98 1.32 8.38 8.63
CA PHE A 98 0.75 9.72 8.61
C PHE A 98 -0.77 9.63 8.80
N SER A 99 -1.31 10.61 9.52
CA SER A 99 -2.74 10.71 9.77
C SER A 99 -3.38 11.72 8.83
N GLY A 100 -4.69 11.57 8.64
CA GLY A 100 -5.47 12.43 7.77
C GLY A 100 -5.69 11.84 6.38
N PRO A 101 -6.30 12.63 5.48
CA PRO A 101 -6.52 12.19 4.11
C PRO A 101 -5.23 11.81 3.41
N PHE A 102 -5.28 10.77 2.60
CA PHE A 102 -4.11 10.23 1.90
C PHE A 102 -3.39 11.33 1.10
N ASP A 103 -4.15 12.08 0.30
CA ASP A 103 -3.59 13.14 -0.56
C ASP A 103 -2.90 14.26 0.24
N GLY A 104 -3.34 14.48 1.48
CA GLY A 104 -2.79 15.55 2.32
C GLY A 104 -1.49 15.19 3.03
N GLY A 105 -1.16 13.90 3.14
CA GLY A 105 0.00 13.45 3.93
C GLY A 105 1.04 12.67 3.17
N TYR A 106 0.70 12.15 2.00
CA TYR A 106 1.59 11.26 1.25
C TYR A 106 2.93 11.92 0.88
N ASP A 107 2.90 13.12 0.34
CA ASP A 107 4.13 13.78 -0.12
C ASP A 107 5.08 14.05 1.04
N ALA A 108 4.57 14.61 2.13
CA ALA A 108 5.40 14.89 3.31
C ALA A 108 5.96 13.60 3.93
N ALA A 109 5.15 12.55 4.00
CA ALA A 109 5.57 11.26 4.54
C ALA A 109 6.64 10.61 3.67
N SER A 110 6.45 10.61 2.35
CA SER A 110 7.42 10.02 1.43
C SER A 110 8.74 10.78 1.40
N GLU A 111 8.72 12.10 1.49
CA GLU A 111 9.92 12.92 1.60
C GLU A 111 10.68 12.62 2.91
N LYS A 112 9.95 12.51 4.02
CA LYS A 112 10.56 12.17 5.31
C LYS A 112 11.22 10.80 5.27
N LEU A 113 10.54 9.82 4.66
CA LEU A 113 11.06 8.46 4.52
C LEU A 113 12.34 8.45 3.67
N ALA A 114 12.32 9.11 2.51
CA ALA A 114 13.48 9.18 1.62
C ALA A 114 14.67 9.86 2.30
N GLY A 115 14.45 10.97 3.00
CA GLY A 115 15.49 11.69 3.73
C GLY A 115 16.09 10.83 4.85
N TRP A 116 15.26 10.09 5.57
CA TRP A 116 15.71 9.18 6.60
C TRP A 116 16.57 8.05 6.02
N MET A 117 16.15 7.49 4.90
CA MET A 117 16.90 6.43 4.21
C MET A 117 18.28 6.93 3.79
N GLU A 118 18.35 8.09 3.16
CA GLU A 118 19.61 8.69 2.74
C GLU A 118 20.53 8.94 3.91
N THR A 119 20.01 9.56 4.98
CA THR A 119 20.79 9.88 6.18
C THR A 119 21.34 8.64 6.87
N ASN A 120 20.61 7.54 6.85
CA ASN A 120 20.97 6.32 7.58
C ASN A 120 21.60 5.24 6.69
N GLY A 121 21.83 5.52 5.42
CA GLY A 121 22.55 4.62 4.50
C GLY A 121 21.75 3.42 4.03
N TYR A 122 20.45 3.62 3.77
CA TYR A 122 19.57 2.58 3.23
C TYR A 122 19.12 2.90 1.82
N VAL A 123 18.91 1.86 1.04
CA VAL A 123 18.31 1.94 -0.30
C VAL A 123 17.14 0.97 -0.40
N PHE A 124 16.27 1.18 -1.38
CA PHE A 124 15.15 0.27 -1.60
C PHE A 124 15.65 -1.13 -1.98
N ALA A 125 15.12 -2.14 -1.30
CA ALA A 125 15.32 -3.55 -1.68
C ALA A 125 14.19 -4.05 -2.58
N ASP A 126 13.03 -3.38 -2.56
CA ASP A 126 11.86 -3.71 -3.34
C ASP A 126 10.97 -2.46 -3.44
N HIS A 127 9.79 -2.60 -4.04
CA HIS A 127 8.88 -1.49 -4.28
C HIS A 127 8.25 -0.92 -3.02
N LEU A 128 7.97 0.37 -3.03
CA LEU A 128 7.24 1.05 -1.96
C LEU A 128 5.82 0.52 -1.89
N ARG A 129 5.34 0.30 -0.67
CA ARG A 129 4.00 -0.19 -0.40
C ARG A 129 3.30 0.71 0.61
N GLY A 130 2.05 1.06 0.34
CA GLY A 130 1.19 1.73 1.31
C GLY A 130 0.28 0.72 1.98
N HIS A 131 0.03 0.90 3.27
CA HIS A 131 -0.88 0.06 4.03
C HIS A 131 -1.85 0.92 4.83
N VAL A 132 -3.13 0.71 4.61
CA VAL A 132 -4.18 1.43 5.34
C VAL A 132 -4.30 0.83 6.73
N ILE A 133 -4.11 1.66 7.76
CA ILE A 133 -4.24 1.24 9.16
C ILE A 133 -5.64 1.59 9.69
N VAL A 134 -6.11 2.81 9.42
CA VAL A 134 -7.49 3.22 9.71
C VAL A 134 -8.09 3.79 8.43
N SER A 135 -9.11 3.12 7.92
CA SER A 135 -9.74 3.46 6.65
C SER A 135 -10.94 4.39 6.82
N PRO A 136 -11.43 5.03 5.73
CA PRO A 136 -12.69 5.77 5.75
C PRO A 136 -13.90 4.93 6.17
N ASP A 137 -13.85 3.63 5.97
CA ASP A 137 -14.92 2.72 6.39
C ASP A 137 -14.93 2.48 7.89
N GLU A 138 -13.77 2.53 8.54
CA GLU A 138 -13.60 2.31 9.96
C GLU A 138 -13.90 3.57 10.79
N ASP A 139 -13.57 4.75 10.25
CA ASP A 139 -13.78 6.01 10.94
C ASP A 139 -14.22 7.08 9.94
N LYS A 140 -15.32 7.77 10.23
CA LYS A 140 -15.87 8.79 9.33
C LYS A 140 -15.15 10.13 9.44
N ASN A 141 -14.37 10.34 10.51
CA ASN A 141 -13.58 11.55 10.66
C ASN A 141 -12.25 11.41 9.92
N PRO A 142 -12.03 12.18 8.84
CA PRO A 142 -10.80 12.06 8.05
C PRO A 142 -9.52 12.29 8.85
N GLU A 143 -9.57 13.06 9.93
CA GLU A 143 -8.40 13.30 10.77
C GLU A 143 -7.90 12.04 11.47
N ASN A 144 -8.76 11.03 11.61
CA ASN A 144 -8.44 9.76 12.26
C ASN A 144 -7.96 8.69 11.27
N TRP A 145 -8.02 8.97 9.97
CA TRP A 145 -7.46 8.04 8.97
C TRP A 145 -5.96 7.93 9.18
N LEU A 146 -5.44 6.73 9.02
CA LEU A 146 -4.03 6.45 9.26
C LEU A 146 -3.49 5.54 8.16
N THR A 147 -2.38 5.94 7.57
CA THR A 147 -1.70 5.18 6.51
C THR A 147 -0.25 4.96 6.90
N GLU A 148 0.29 3.80 6.57
CA GLU A 148 1.70 3.49 6.76
C GLU A 148 2.36 3.30 5.40
N LEU A 149 3.42 4.06 5.12
CA LEU A 149 4.28 3.82 3.96
C LEU A 149 5.38 2.86 4.38
N GLN A 150 5.59 1.83 3.58
CA GLN A 150 6.49 0.72 3.86
C GLN A 150 7.54 0.61 2.76
N ALA A 151 8.78 0.89 3.09
CA ALA A 151 9.90 0.77 2.16
C ALA A 151 10.73 -0.46 2.53
N PRO A 152 10.65 -1.56 1.75
CA PRO A 152 11.62 -2.64 1.92
C PRO A 152 13.01 -2.08 1.66
N VAL A 153 13.94 -2.26 2.61
CA VAL A 153 15.25 -1.64 2.51
C VAL A 153 16.38 -2.63 2.74
N ARG A 154 17.55 -2.23 2.26
CA ARG A 154 18.83 -2.87 2.55
C ARG A 154 19.90 -1.81 2.75
N LYS A 155 20.99 -2.16 3.38
CA LYS A 155 22.11 -1.24 3.49
C LYS A 155 22.68 -0.93 2.11
N ALA A 156 22.99 0.33 1.92
CA ALA A 156 23.61 0.81 0.69
C ALA A 156 25.01 0.23 0.48
#